data_b57e4f0647c66d3c5b2d9c5888d13034
#
_entry.id   b57e4f0647c66d3c5b2d9c5888d13034
#
_cell.length_a   1.000
_cell.length_b   1.000
_cell.length_c   1.000
_cell.angle_alpha   90.00
_cell.angle_beta   90.00
_cell.angle_gamma   90.00
#
_symmetry.space_group_name_H-M   'P 1'
#
loop_
_entity.id
_entity.type
_entity.pdbx_description
1 polymer ?
#
loop_
_entity_poly.entity_id
_entity_poly.type
_entity_poly.pdbx_seq_one_letter_code
_entity_poly.pdbx_strand_id
1 'polypeptide(L)'
;DMTFWMSPWSPPSWMKINNDYPVRSDRTNKMSPLSDVVLYEDNTETRDNVFPRQLAVNDYMIQDPRYLQTYANFFCKFIDAYKEQGIPIDMIMYQNEAYSYTPYPGCAWTAEGTVRFNVEYLAPTLKKHHPEVTLYLGTFNTNRYDYVDKILSDPRMPQSVQGVGFQWEGGQILPKIRAKYPQYKYMQTESECGGGTFDWRAGEHTFHLINHYLGNGCEEYTFWNNTLCDNGESPWGWKQNALIHVDSKTRTATLTPEYYAVRHYSQFVTPGSRVIAYKPSTEGRTPVLVVETPEKKKVVIAGNFNNEAKKITLKLGNRYLNVELQPHSFNTFEEK
;
A
#
# COMPACT_ATOMS: atom_id res chain seq x y z
N ASP A 1 8.45 18.86 6.26
CA ASP A 1 7.98 17.93 7.31
C ASP A 1 7.68 16.59 6.65
N MET A 2 8.10 15.49 7.26
CA MET A 2 7.85 14.13 6.81
C MET A 2 6.90 13.44 7.80
N THR A 3 5.97 12.65 7.31
CA THR A 3 5.12 11.77 8.14
C THR A 3 5.75 10.39 8.21
N PHE A 4 5.95 9.87 9.41
CA PHE A 4 6.47 8.52 9.62
C PHE A 4 5.35 7.58 10.02
N TRP A 5 5.17 6.52 9.26
CA TRP A 5 4.25 5.45 9.60
C TRP A 5 4.96 4.10 9.67
N MET A 6 4.42 3.19 10.45
CA MET A 6 4.98 1.85 10.62
C MET A 6 3.94 0.75 10.41
N SER A 7 4.41 -0.39 9.92
CA SER A 7 3.64 -1.62 9.77
C SER A 7 4.59 -2.82 9.99
N PRO A 8 4.43 -3.60 11.07
CA PRO A 8 5.29 -4.76 11.30
C PRO A 8 4.97 -5.88 10.32
N TRP A 9 6.02 -6.55 9.82
CA TRP A 9 5.85 -7.72 8.96
C TRP A 9 5.53 -8.97 9.78
N SER A 10 6.13 -9.12 10.96
CA SER A 10 5.84 -10.22 11.87
C SER A 10 5.91 -9.76 13.32
N PRO A 11 5.02 -10.23 14.19
CA PRO A 11 5.27 -10.19 15.63
C PRO A 11 6.52 -11.00 15.97
N PRO A 12 7.08 -10.87 17.19
CA PRO A 12 8.08 -11.81 17.69
C PRO A 12 7.61 -13.26 17.55
N SER A 13 8.50 -14.17 17.13
CA SER A 13 8.17 -15.56 16.81
C SER A 13 7.41 -16.27 17.94
N TRP A 14 7.80 -16.04 19.19
CA TRP A 14 7.16 -16.65 20.37
C TRP A 14 5.70 -16.19 20.62
N MET A 15 5.25 -15.16 19.90
CA MET A 15 3.84 -14.70 19.92
C MET A 15 2.98 -15.38 18.85
N LYS A 16 3.58 -16.20 18.00
CA LYS A 16 2.91 -16.87 16.89
C LYS A 16 2.73 -18.36 17.14
N ILE A 17 1.65 -18.94 16.65
CA ILE A 17 1.32 -20.34 16.86
C ILE A 17 2.34 -21.31 16.22
N ASN A 18 3.05 -20.88 15.17
CA ASN A 18 4.13 -21.64 14.55
C ASN A 18 5.52 -21.38 15.17
N ASN A 19 5.62 -20.46 16.12
CA ASN A 19 6.85 -20.08 16.80
C ASN A 19 7.99 -19.71 15.85
N ASP A 20 7.68 -19.13 14.70
CA ASP A 20 8.66 -18.70 13.69
C ASP A 20 8.24 -17.35 13.06
N TYR A 21 9.17 -16.65 12.37
CA TYR A 21 8.89 -15.38 11.70
C TYR A 21 8.09 -15.54 10.40
N PRO A 22 8.42 -16.49 9.47
CA PRO A 22 7.61 -16.73 8.28
C PRO A 22 6.26 -17.37 8.63
N VAL A 23 5.36 -17.42 7.65
CA VAL A 23 4.05 -18.07 7.79
C VAL A 23 4.09 -19.49 7.24
N ARG A 24 4.91 -19.76 6.22
CA ARG A 24 5.09 -21.09 5.63
C ARG A 24 6.56 -21.43 5.42
N SER A 25 6.86 -22.72 5.35
CA SER A 25 8.18 -23.23 4.99
C SER A 25 8.54 -22.93 3.53
N ASP A 26 9.83 -22.68 3.31
CA ASP A 26 10.42 -22.49 1.98
C ASP A 26 11.90 -22.86 2.02
N ARG A 27 12.48 -23.13 0.86
CA ARG A 27 13.93 -23.42 0.71
C ARG A 27 14.84 -22.32 1.27
N THR A 28 14.35 -21.09 1.35
CA THR A 28 15.14 -19.90 1.75
C THR A 28 15.09 -19.62 3.25
N ASN A 29 14.02 -20.00 3.95
CA ASN A 29 13.78 -19.63 5.34
C ASN A 29 14.15 -20.70 6.39
N LYS A 30 14.55 -21.90 5.94
CA LYS A 30 14.94 -23.03 6.80
C LYS A 30 13.85 -23.54 7.77
N MET A 31 12.62 -23.04 7.66
CA MET A 31 11.51 -23.53 8.45
C MET A 31 11.17 -24.96 8.04
N SER A 32 10.89 -25.84 9.01
CA SER A 32 10.44 -27.20 8.72
C SER A 32 9.04 -27.19 8.13
N PRO A 33 8.78 -27.96 7.05
CA PRO A 33 7.42 -28.16 6.55
C PRO A 33 6.45 -28.75 7.59
N LEU A 34 6.98 -29.43 8.61
CA LEU A 34 6.18 -29.94 9.73
C LEU A 34 5.67 -28.83 10.66
N SER A 35 6.26 -27.64 10.58
CA SER A 35 5.82 -26.46 11.33
C SER A 35 4.80 -25.63 10.57
N ASP A 36 4.47 -25.98 9.32
CA ASP A 36 3.41 -25.31 8.56
C ASP A 36 2.06 -25.56 9.25
N VAL A 37 1.41 -24.49 9.62
CA VAL A 37 0.09 -24.54 10.26
C VAL A 37 -0.99 -24.48 9.19
N VAL A 38 -2.10 -25.18 9.39
CA VAL A 38 -3.28 -25.08 8.54
C VAL A 38 -3.86 -23.67 8.65
N LEU A 39 -3.77 -22.90 7.58
CA LEU A 39 -4.30 -21.54 7.52
C LEU A 39 -5.70 -21.50 6.88
N TYR A 40 -5.95 -22.38 5.93
CA TYR A 40 -7.19 -22.45 5.16
C TYR A 40 -7.82 -23.83 5.27
N GLU A 41 -9.14 -23.94 5.04
CA GLU A 41 -9.86 -25.23 5.05
C GLU A 41 -9.29 -26.21 4.03
N ASP A 42 -8.89 -25.70 2.87
CA ASP A 42 -8.21 -26.48 1.83
C ASP A 42 -6.77 -25.95 1.66
N ASN A 43 -5.81 -26.73 2.16
CA ASN A 43 -4.40 -26.40 2.09
C ASN A 43 -3.77 -26.61 0.70
N THR A 44 -4.50 -27.09 -0.27
CA THR A 44 -3.95 -27.33 -1.63
C THR A 44 -3.58 -26.02 -2.33
N GLU A 45 -4.20 -24.90 -1.97
CA GLU A 45 -3.94 -23.58 -2.57
C GLU A 45 -2.79 -22.81 -1.92
N THR A 46 -2.25 -23.27 -0.78
CA THR A 46 -1.48 -22.39 0.10
C THR A 46 0.02 -22.36 -0.14
N ARG A 47 0.61 -23.44 -0.67
CA ARG A 47 2.08 -23.53 -0.75
C ARG A 47 2.71 -22.65 -1.80
N ASP A 48 2.02 -22.38 -2.89
CA ASP A 48 2.53 -21.62 -4.04
C ASP A 48 1.78 -20.32 -4.31
N ASN A 49 0.73 -20.01 -3.52
CA ASN A 49 -0.11 -18.86 -3.73
C ASN A 49 0.04 -17.83 -2.58
N VAL A 50 0.67 -16.70 -2.88
CA VAL A 50 0.83 -15.59 -1.92
C VAL A 50 -0.51 -14.89 -1.64
N PHE A 51 -1.45 -14.97 -2.60
CA PHE A 51 -2.78 -14.35 -2.51
C PHE A 51 -3.88 -15.42 -2.57
N PRO A 52 -4.11 -16.15 -1.47
CA PRO A 52 -5.05 -17.26 -1.46
C PRO A 52 -6.50 -16.78 -1.67
N ARG A 53 -7.29 -17.62 -2.33
CA ARG A 53 -8.71 -17.33 -2.62
C ARG A 53 -9.63 -17.57 -1.43
N GLN A 54 -9.20 -18.37 -0.47
CA GLN A 54 -9.96 -18.72 0.73
C GLN A 54 -9.69 -17.72 1.86
N LEU A 55 -10.65 -17.54 2.75
CA LEU A 55 -10.45 -16.79 3.98
C LEU A 55 -9.65 -17.63 4.98
N ALA A 56 -8.76 -16.97 5.73
CA ALA A 56 -8.02 -17.62 6.79
C ALA A 56 -8.96 -18.13 7.89
N VAL A 57 -8.77 -19.38 8.31
CA VAL A 57 -9.52 -20.00 9.41
C VAL A 57 -8.77 -19.95 10.74
N ASN A 58 -7.49 -19.61 10.71
CA ASN A 58 -6.63 -19.48 11.89
C ASN A 58 -5.91 -18.14 11.92
N ASP A 59 -5.81 -17.56 13.10
CA ASP A 59 -4.88 -16.47 13.37
C ASP A 59 -3.49 -17.05 13.68
N TYR A 60 -2.45 -16.51 13.04
CA TYR A 60 -1.07 -16.88 13.40
C TYR A 60 -0.62 -16.21 14.69
N MET A 61 -1.13 -15.04 15.00
CA MET A 61 -0.96 -14.43 16.32
C MET A 61 -1.74 -15.22 17.37
N ILE A 62 -1.07 -15.60 18.46
CA ILE A 62 -1.72 -16.28 19.60
C ILE A 62 -2.82 -15.38 20.16
N GLN A 63 -4.06 -15.87 20.19
CA GLN A 63 -5.24 -15.10 20.57
C GLN A 63 -5.51 -15.07 22.09
N ASP A 64 -4.55 -15.44 22.92
CA ASP A 64 -4.64 -15.26 24.37
C ASP A 64 -4.56 -13.77 24.74
N PRO A 65 -5.43 -13.25 25.63
CA PRO A 65 -5.45 -11.84 26.01
C PRO A 65 -4.10 -11.29 26.49
N ARG A 66 -3.29 -12.09 27.15
CA ARG A 66 -1.96 -11.69 27.61
C ARG A 66 -1.01 -11.41 26.44
N TYR A 67 -1.06 -12.23 25.39
CA TYR A 67 -0.26 -12.04 24.18
C TYR A 67 -0.72 -10.82 23.41
N LEU A 68 -2.03 -10.66 23.21
CA LEU A 68 -2.59 -9.52 22.49
C LEU A 68 -2.27 -8.20 23.20
N GLN A 69 -2.42 -8.15 24.53
CA GLN A 69 -2.06 -6.95 25.29
C GLN A 69 -0.54 -6.67 25.26
N THR A 70 0.28 -7.73 25.36
CA THR A 70 1.74 -7.57 25.26
C THR A 70 2.15 -7.05 23.88
N TYR A 71 1.48 -7.50 22.82
CA TYR A 71 1.74 -7.00 21.48
C TYR A 71 1.27 -5.55 21.29
N ALA A 72 0.15 -5.16 21.86
CA ALA A 72 -0.26 -3.75 21.88
C ALA A 72 0.76 -2.86 22.62
N ASN A 73 1.32 -3.33 23.73
CA ASN A 73 2.38 -2.64 24.46
C ASN A 73 3.71 -2.58 23.67
N PHE A 74 3.98 -3.58 22.81
CA PHE A 74 5.12 -3.56 21.91
C PHE A 74 5.09 -2.36 20.95
N PHE A 75 3.93 -2.02 20.40
CA PHE A 75 3.77 -0.83 19.57
C PHE A 75 4.12 0.46 20.35
N CYS A 76 3.65 0.59 21.58
CA CYS A 76 4.00 1.75 22.41
C CYS A 76 5.52 1.84 22.64
N LYS A 77 6.17 0.73 22.99
CA LYS A 77 7.64 0.71 23.17
C LYS A 77 8.40 1.04 21.89
N PHE A 78 7.89 0.62 20.74
CA PHE A 78 8.49 0.98 19.45
C PHE A 78 8.40 2.49 19.21
N ILE A 79 7.23 3.07 19.45
CA ILE A 79 6.99 4.52 19.31
C ILE A 79 7.94 5.29 20.24
N ASP A 80 8.04 4.89 21.51
CA ASP A 80 8.93 5.53 22.49
C ASP A 80 10.40 5.47 22.04
N ALA A 81 10.86 4.29 21.62
CA ALA A 81 12.24 4.10 21.20
C ALA A 81 12.63 4.93 19.97
N TYR A 82 11.74 5.06 18.99
CA TYR A 82 11.98 5.92 17.82
C TYR A 82 11.91 7.40 18.17
N LYS A 83 10.98 7.79 19.04
CA LYS A 83 10.87 9.17 19.55
C LYS A 83 12.15 9.60 20.29
N GLU A 84 12.75 8.71 21.09
CA GLU A 84 14.04 8.95 21.75
C GLU A 84 15.20 9.19 20.75
N GLN A 85 15.09 8.64 19.53
CA GLN A 85 16.05 8.89 18.44
C GLN A 85 15.70 10.13 17.59
N GLY A 86 14.69 10.91 17.98
CA GLY A 86 14.24 12.07 17.24
C GLY A 86 13.39 11.75 16.00
N ILE A 87 12.86 10.54 15.90
CA ILE A 87 11.99 10.11 14.79
C ILE A 87 10.59 9.88 15.36
N PRO A 88 9.68 10.87 15.28
CA PRO A 88 8.31 10.69 15.74
C PRO A 88 7.56 9.73 14.80
N ILE A 89 6.84 8.77 15.37
CA ILE A 89 5.92 7.93 14.61
C ILE A 89 4.55 8.60 14.66
N ASP A 90 4.02 8.97 13.50
CA ASP A 90 2.75 9.69 13.38
C ASP A 90 1.55 8.73 13.21
N MET A 91 1.81 7.56 12.62
CA MET A 91 0.78 6.59 12.26
C MET A 91 1.28 5.16 12.39
N ILE A 92 0.40 4.26 12.77
CA ILE A 92 0.67 2.82 12.74
C ILE A 92 -0.44 2.03 12.05
N MET A 93 -0.04 0.90 11.48
CA MET A 93 -0.90 -0.20 11.04
C MET A 93 -0.48 -1.47 11.75
N TYR A 94 -1.46 -2.30 12.12
CA TYR A 94 -1.20 -3.43 13.02
C TYR A 94 -0.39 -4.57 12.38
N GLN A 95 -0.46 -4.71 11.04
CA GLN A 95 0.16 -5.82 10.32
C GLN A 95 0.38 -5.45 8.84
N ASN A 96 1.56 -5.75 8.31
CA ASN A 96 1.78 -5.79 6.87
C ASN A 96 1.19 -7.08 6.30
N GLU A 97 0.39 -6.97 5.24
CA GLU A 97 -0.15 -8.11 4.49
C GLU A 97 -0.81 -9.19 5.36
N ALA A 98 -1.76 -8.79 6.19
CA ALA A 98 -2.46 -9.68 7.13
C ALA A 98 -3.16 -10.88 6.49
N TYR A 99 -3.27 -10.92 5.16
CA TYR A 99 -3.93 -11.97 4.39
C TYR A 99 -2.95 -12.91 3.67
N SER A 100 -1.64 -12.65 3.73
CA SER A 100 -0.65 -13.40 2.96
C SER A 100 -0.11 -14.64 3.66
N TYR A 101 0.14 -15.69 2.88
CA TYR A 101 0.78 -16.93 3.29
C TYR A 101 2.20 -16.98 2.73
N THR A 102 3.14 -16.39 3.46
CA THR A 102 4.44 -15.98 2.94
C THR A 102 5.61 -16.78 3.49
N PRO A 103 6.69 -16.99 2.69
CA PRO A 103 7.94 -17.57 3.14
C PRO A 103 8.88 -16.56 3.82
N TYR A 104 8.57 -15.28 3.76
CA TYR A 104 9.25 -14.18 4.46
C TYR A 104 8.51 -13.84 5.75
N PRO A 105 9.08 -12.99 6.62
CA PRO A 105 8.39 -12.58 7.83
C PRO A 105 6.97 -12.10 7.55
N GLY A 106 6.00 -12.68 8.25
CA GLY A 106 4.57 -12.37 8.05
C GLY A 106 3.74 -12.87 9.22
N CYS A 107 2.49 -12.46 9.27
CA CYS A 107 1.51 -12.96 10.23
C CYS A 107 0.11 -12.87 9.64
N ALA A 108 -0.50 -14.01 9.39
CA ALA A 108 -1.87 -14.05 8.89
C ALA A 108 -2.88 -13.85 10.04
N TRP A 109 -3.94 -13.12 9.74
CA TRP A 109 -5.01 -12.80 10.67
C TRP A 109 -6.37 -13.11 10.04
N THR A 110 -7.28 -13.69 10.84
CA THR A 110 -8.69 -13.74 10.47
C THR A 110 -9.32 -12.34 10.57
N ALA A 111 -10.49 -12.16 9.97
CA ALA A 111 -11.23 -10.92 10.13
C ALA A 111 -11.60 -10.67 11.60
N GLU A 112 -11.98 -11.71 12.30
CA GLU A 112 -12.32 -11.67 13.74
C GLU A 112 -11.12 -11.33 14.62
N GLY A 113 -9.95 -11.95 14.35
CA GLY A 113 -8.72 -11.65 15.06
C GLY A 113 -8.25 -10.23 14.82
N THR A 114 -8.39 -9.74 13.59
CA THR A 114 -8.12 -8.35 13.23
C THR A 114 -8.99 -7.37 14.02
N VAL A 115 -10.30 -7.59 14.04
CA VAL A 115 -11.24 -6.76 14.81
C VAL A 115 -10.90 -6.82 16.30
N ARG A 116 -10.75 -8.02 16.85
CA ARG A 116 -10.43 -8.20 18.28
C ARG A 116 -9.17 -7.43 18.68
N PHE A 117 -8.07 -7.63 17.96
CA PHE A 117 -6.81 -6.98 18.32
C PHE A 117 -6.88 -5.46 18.22
N ASN A 118 -7.39 -4.94 17.11
CA ASN A 118 -7.40 -3.49 16.89
C ASN A 118 -8.37 -2.78 17.84
N VAL A 119 -9.56 -3.34 18.05
CA VAL A 119 -10.63 -2.69 18.83
C VAL A 119 -10.44 -2.86 20.35
N GLU A 120 -10.03 -4.07 20.79
CA GLU A 120 -10.05 -4.41 22.22
C GLU A 120 -8.69 -4.19 22.90
N TYR A 121 -7.58 -4.16 22.12
CA TYR A 121 -6.24 -4.04 22.68
C TYR A 121 -5.47 -2.85 22.12
N LEU A 122 -5.28 -2.74 20.81
CA LEU A 122 -4.35 -1.78 20.23
C LEU A 122 -4.87 -0.34 20.33
N ALA A 123 -6.11 -0.07 19.86
CA ALA A 123 -6.70 1.27 19.92
C ALA A 123 -6.79 1.83 21.34
N PRO A 124 -7.31 1.09 22.33
CA PRO A 124 -7.35 1.63 23.71
C PRO A 124 -5.96 1.80 24.33
N THR A 125 -4.98 0.95 23.98
CA THR A 125 -3.60 1.09 24.45
C THR A 125 -2.94 2.34 23.88
N LEU A 126 -3.07 2.59 22.56
CA LEU A 126 -2.57 3.81 21.93
C LEU A 126 -3.26 5.04 22.47
N LYS A 127 -4.58 5.05 22.57
CA LYS A 127 -5.34 6.18 23.14
C LYS A 127 -4.86 6.56 24.55
N LYS A 128 -4.42 5.58 25.33
CA LYS A 128 -3.93 5.81 26.68
C LYS A 128 -2.49 6.33 26.72
N HIS A 129 -1.60 5.82 25.86
CA HIS A 129 -0.17 6.06 25.95
C HIS A 129 0.39 7.01 24.87
N HIS A 130 -0.22 6.99 23.68
CA HIS A 130 0.20 7.77 22.51
C HIS A 130 -1.04 8.30 21.76
N PRO A 131 -1.86 9.17 22.39
CA PRO A 131 -3.07 9.71 21.77
C PRO A 131 -2.80 10.55 20.51
N GLU A 132 -1.55 10.98 20.31
CA GLU A 132 -1.07 11.69 19.13
C GLU A 132 -0.85 10.78 17.92
N VAL A 133 -0.69 9.47 18.13
CA VAL A 133 -0.41 8.52 17.05
C VAL A 133 -1.70 7.99 16.45
N THR A 134 -1.80 8.09 15.14
CA THR A 134 -3.00 7.66 14.40
C THR A 134 -2.96 6.15 14.13
N LEU A 135 -4.05 5.45 14.43
CA LEU A 135 -4.20 4.04 14.06
C LEU A 135 -4.97 3.91 12.74
N TYR A 136 -4.35 3.28 11.75
CA TYR A 136 -4.98 2.85 10.51
C TYR A 136 -5.10 1.33 10.46
N LEU A 137 -6.11 0.84 9.81
CA LEU A 137 -6.29 -0.58 9.54
C LEU A 137 -5.55 -0.98 8.26
N GLY A 138 -4.97 -2.13 8.26
CA GLY A 138 -4.21 -2.67 7.09
C GLY A 138 -2.80 -3.10 7.49
N THR A 139 -1.93 -3.38 6.53
CA THR A 139 -2.07 -3.05 5.10
C THR A 139 -2.81 -4.18 4.35
N PHE A 140 -3.88 -3.88 3.63
CA PHE A 140 -4.65 -4.90 2.92
C PHE A 140 -4.12 -5.08 1.49
N ASN A 141 -3.60 -6.28 1.23
CA ASN A 141 -3.06 -6.69 -0.06
C ASN A 141 -3.97 -7.67 -0.83
N THR A 142 -5.21 -7.86 -0.40
CA THR A 142 -6.17 -8.79 -0.99
C THR A 142 -7.30 -8.11 -1.73
N ASN A 143 -7.77 -8.69 -2.82
CA ASN A 143 -9.00 -8.30 -3.51
C ASN A 143 -10.27 -8.94 -2.92
N ARG A 144 -10.16 -9.66 -1.79
CA ARG A 144 -11.30 -10.24 -1.06
C ARG A 144 -12.09 -9.16 -0.35
N TYR A 145 -13.09 -8.64 -1.06
CA TYR A 145 -14.01 -7.63 -0.54
C TYR A 145 -14.68 -8.08 0.75
N ASP A 146 -15.14 -9.33 0.81
CA ASP A 146 -15.85 -9.92 1.96
C ASP A 146 -15.00 -9.92 3.24
N TYR A 147 -13.70 -10.15 3.15
CA TYR A 147 -12.77 -10.09 4.26
C TYR A 147 -12.67 -8.67 4.84
N VAL A 148 -12.41 -7.68 3.99
CA VAL A 148 -12.28 -6.29 4.42
C VAL A 148 -13.63 -5.72 4.88
N ASP A 149 -14.71 -6.06 4.17
CA ASP A 149 -16.08 -5.66 4.53
C ASP A 149 -16.50 -6.18 5.92
N LYS A 150 -16.17 -7.43 6.23
CA LYS A 150 -16.43 -8.03 7.53
C LYS A 150 -15.73 -7.29 8.68
N ILE A 151 -14.48 -6.88 8.47
CA ILE A 151 -13.72 -6.10 9.45
C ILE A 151 -14.32 -4.71 9.63
N LEU A 152 -14.55 -3.99 8.54
CA LEU A 152 -15.03 -2.59 8.58
C LEU A 152 -16.50 -2.47 9.02
N SER A 153 -17.28 -3.55 8.92
CA SER A 153 -18.69 -3.58 9.37
C SER A 153 -18.86 -3.71 10.89
N ASP A 154 -17.79 -3.97 11.66
CA ASP A 154 -17.87 -3.96 13.12
C ASP A 154 -18.21 -2.53 13.60
N PRO A 155 -19.29 -2.34 14.37
CA PRO A 155 -19.77 -1.01 14.77
C PRO A 155 -18.79 -0.24 15.66
N ARG A 156 -17.80 -0.91 16.25
CA ARG A 156 -16.76 -0.31 17.10
C ARG A 156 -15.57 0.22 16.27
N MET A 157 -15.43 -0.24 15.02
CA MET A 157 -14.28 0.08 14.16
C MET A 157 -14.13 1.59 13.91
N PRO A 158 -15.19 2.38 13.59
CA PRO A 158 -15.05 3.81 13.34
C PRO A 158 -14.53 4.63 14.53
N GLN A 159 -14.64 4.10 15.75
CA GLN A 159 -14.10 4.75 16.96
C GLN A 159 -12.68 4.32 17.29
N SER A 160 -12.22 3.24 16.64
CA SER A 160 -10.93 2.61 16.90
C SER A 160 -9.86 3.01 15.90
N VAL A 161 -10.23 3.21 14.62
CA VAL A 161 -9.29 3.53 13.55
C VAL A 161 -9.76 4.73 12.74
N GLN A 162 -8.81 5.53 12.23
CA GLN A 162 -9.09 6.72 11.43
C GLN A 162 -9.09 6.45 9.93
N GLY A 163 -8.39 5.42 9.50
CA GLY A 163 -8.24 5.13 8.08
C GLY A 163 -7.89 3.69 7.76
N VAL A 164 -7.71 3.43 6.48
CA VAL A 164 -7.48 2.10 5.91
C VAL A 164 -6.36 2.17 4.86
N GLY A 165 -5.37 1.29 5.00
CA GLY A 165 -4.26 1.13 4.05
C GLY A 165 -4.49 -0.03 3.09
N PHE A 166 -4.28 0.22 1.81
CA PHE A 166 -4.37 -0.78 0.74
C PHE A 166 -3.06 -0.87 -0.04
N GLN A 167 -2.74 -2.07 -0.49
CA GLN A 167 -1.58 -2.33 -1.34
C GLN A 167 -1.86 -3.50 -2.29
N TRP A 168 -1.04 -3.64 -3.33
CA TRP A 168 -1.15 -4.73 -4.30
C TRP A 168 -2.59 -4.94 -4.79
N GLU A 169 -3.10 -6.16 -4.76
CA GLU A 169 -4.46 -6.46 -5.21
C GLU A 169 -5.56 -5.75 -4.39
N GLY A 170 -5.25 -5.26 -3.20
CA GLY A 170 -6.19 -4.47 -2.40
C GLY A 170 -6.69 -3.22 -3.10
N GLY A 171 -5.91 -2.67 -4.02
CA GLY A 171 -6.34 -1.55 -4.87
C GLY A 171 -7.58 -1.84 -5.72
N GLN A 172 -7.83 -3.11 -6.07
CA GLN A 172 -8.98 -3.50 -6.89
C GLN A 172 -10.32 -3.30 -6.17
N ILE A 173 -10.34 -3.47 -4.85
CA ILE A 173 -11.57 -3.31 -4.04
C ILE A 173 -11.72 -1.92 -3.42
N LEU A 174 -10.67 -1.09 -3.46
CA LEU A 174 -10.68 0.26 -2.90
C LEU A 174 -11.91 1.09 -3.31
N PRO A 175 -12.29 1.19 -4.60
CA PRO A 175 -13.45 2.01 -4.99
C PRO A 175 -14.75 1.57 -4.31
N LYS A 176 -14.96 0.24 -4.20
CA LYS A 176 -16.15 -0.34 -3.59
C LYS A 176 -16.16 -0.17 -2.06
N ILE A 177 -15.01 -0.36 -1.42
CA ILE A 177 -14.86 -0.17 0.03
C ILE A 177 -15.09 1.30 0.37
N ARG A 178 -14.44 2.23 -0.35
CA ARG A 178 -14.62 3.67 -0.12
C ARG A 178 -16.07 4.12 -0.29
N ALA A 179 -16.76 3.60 -1.29
CA ALA A 179 -18.17 3.94 -1.52
C ALA A 179 -19.08 3.50 -0.34
N LYS A 180 -18.77 2.37 0.29
CA LYS A 180 -19.55 1.85 1.44
C LYS A 180 -19.13 2.49 2.77
N TYR A 181 -17.87 2.84 2.93
CA TYR A 181 -17.28 3.33 4.17
C TYR A 181 -16.60 4.70 3.99
N PRO A 182 -17.34 5.75 3.56
CA PRO A 182 -16.77 7.06 3.23
C PRO A 182 -16.23 7.82 4.46
N GLN A 183 -16.46 7.34 5.66
CA GLN A 183 -16.02 7.96 6.91
C GLN A 183 -14.52 7.76 7.19
N TYR A 184 -13.86 6.79 6.54
CA TYR A 184 -12.44 6.54 6.74
C TYR A 184 -11.60 7.35 5.75
N LYS A 185 -10.38 7.68 6.18
CA LYS A 185 -9.30 8.07 5.29
C LYS A 185 -8.72 6.84 4.60
N TYR A 186 -8.14 7.03 3.43
CA TYR A 186 -7.57 5.94 2.65
C TYR A 186 -6.15 6.29 2.21
N MET A 187 -5.25 5.31 2.26
CA MET A 187 -3.90 5.45 1.72
C MET A 187 -3.48 4.20 0.96
N GLN A 188 -2.58 4.40 0.03
CA GLN A 188 -1.85 3.31 -0.60
C GLN A 188 -0.52 3.13 0.14
N THR A 189 -0.23 1.92 0.57
CA THR A 189 0.85 1.62 1.53
C THR A 189 2.05 0.94 0.93
N GLU A 190 1.90 0.30 -0.23
CA GLU A 190 2.99 -0.35 -0.96
C GLU A 190 2.58 -0.58 -2.41
N SER A 191 3.40 -0.13 -3.37
CA SER A 191 3.12 -0.32 -4.78
C SER A 191 3.54 -1.70 -5.29
N GLU A 192 2.89 -2.17 -6.33
CA GLU A 192 3.42 -3.22 -7.19
C GLU A 192 4.74 -2.74 -7.82
N CYS A 193 5.78 -3.53 -7.72
CA CYS A 193 7.15 -3.14 -8.05
C CYS A 193 7.71 -3.84 -9.30
N GLY A 194 6.85 -4.40 -10.15
CA GLY A 194 7.27 -5.03 -11.41
C GLY A 194 8.13 -6.27 -11.24
N GLY A 195 8.89 -6.62 -12.29
CA GLY A 195 9.68 -7.85 -12.39
C GLY A 195 11.17 -7.64 -12.74
N GLY A 196 11.76 -6.51 -12.40
CA GLY A 196 13.18 -6.21 -12.68
C GLY A 196 13.47 -5.85 -14.14
N THR A 197 12.48 -5.41 -14.89
CA THR A 197 12.64 -5.05 -16.31
C THR A 197 13.14 -3.63 -16.51
N PHE A 198 12.78 -2.72 -15.61
CA PHE A 198 13.10 -1.28 -15.66
C PHE A 198 12.72 -0.63 -17.00
N ASP A 199 11.69 -1.16 -17.68
CA ASP A 199 11.25 -0.70 -18.99
C ASP A 199 10.13 0.37 -18.88
N TRP A 200 9.76 0.96 -20.02
CA TRP A 200 8.74 2.00 -20.06
C TRP A 200 7.35 1.51 -19.63
N ARG A 201 7.05 0.21 -19.83
CA ARG A 201 5.77 -0.38 -19.38
C ARG A 201 5.63 -0.36 -17.87
N ALA A 202 6.73 -0.57 -17.14
CA ALA A 202 6.75 -0.46 -15.68
C ALA A 202 6.43 0.98 -15.24
N GLY A 203 6.95 1.99 -15.93
CA GLY A 203 6.61 3.38 -15.71
C GLY A 203 5.12 3.69 -15.97
N GLU A 204 4.57 3.17 -17.07
CA GLU A 204 3.14 3.32 -17.40
C GLU A 204 2.25 2.65 -16.36
N HIS A 205 2.64 1.45 -15.89
CA HIS A 205 1.94 0.76 -14.82
C HIS A 205 1.94 1.56 -13.51
N THR A 206 3.10 2.06 -13.11
CA THR A 206 3.24 2.94 -11.93
C THR A 206 2.39 4.19 -12.05
N PHE A 207 2.41 4.86 -13.22
CA PHE A 207 1.57 6.03 -13.47
C PHE A 207 0.08 5.69 -13.35
N HIS A 208 -0.34 4.55 -13.88
CA HIS A 208 -1.72 4.06 -13.77
C HIS A 208 -2.11 3.79 -12.32
N LEU A 209 -1.25 3.13 -11.54
CA LEU A 209 -1.50 2.84 -10.14
C LEU A 209 -1.69 4.13 -9.32
N ILE A 210 -0.78 5.10 -9.46
CA ILE A 210 -0.91 6.38 -8.73
C ILE A 210 -2.23 7.07 -9.12
N ASN A 211 -2.55 7.12 -10.42
CA ASN A 211 -3.81 7.68 -10.91
C ASN A 211 -5.02 6.98 -10.29
N HIS A 212 -4.99 5.63 -10.25
CA HIS A 212 -6.07 4.82 -9.67
C HIS A 212 -6.26 5.11 -8.18
N TYR A 213 -5.19 5.04 -7.38
CA TYR A 213 -5.30 5.22 -5.94
C TYR A 213 -5.71 6.64 -5.56
N LEU A 214 -5.05 7.66 -6.10
CA LEU A 214 -5.41 9.07 -5.82
C LEU A 214 -6.81 9.40 -6.37
N GLY A 215 -7.14 8.95 -7.58
CA GLY A 215 -8.45 9.13 -8.19
C GLY A 215 -9.59 8.47 -7.40
N ASN A 216 -9.30 7.41 -6.66
CA ASN A 216 -10.23 6.74 -5.76
C ASN A 216 -10.09 7.18 -4.30
N GLY A 217 -9.41 8.31 -4.03
CA GLY A 217 -9.43 9.03 -2.76
C GLY A 217 -8.43 8.56 -1.73
N CYS A 218 -7.37 7.89 -2.12
CA CYS A 218 -6.19 7.78 -1.27
C CYS A 218 -5.53 9.15 -1.12
N GLU A 219 -5.14 9.47 0.11
CA GLU A 219 -4.47 10.72 0.46
C GLU A 219 -2.95 10.61 0.28
N GLU A 220 -2.42 9.39 0.25
CA GLU A 220 -0.98 9.09 0.15
C GLU A 220 -0.72 7.92 -0.81
N TYR A 221 0.49 7.90 -1.38
CA TYR A 221 0.98 6.82 -2.21
C TYR A 221 2.44 6.52 -1.88
N THR A 222 2.74 5.29 -1.47
CA THR A 222 4.07 4.83 -1.10
C THR A 222 4.63 3.89 -2.18
N PHE A 223 5.71 4.31 -2.83
CA PHE A 223 6.38 3.48 -3.81
C PHE A 223 7.30 2.45 -3.12
N TRP A 224 7.18 1.18 -3.51
CA TRP A 224 8.04 0.11 -3.03
C TRP A 224 9.34 0.05 -3.83
N ASN A 225 10.46 0.09 -3.13
CA ASN A 225 11.84 0.15 -3.58
C ASN A 225 12.27 1.51 -4.16
N ASN A 226 12.90 2.32 -3.33
CA ASN A 226 13.53 3.56 -3.78
C ASN A 226 14.74 3.26 -4.69
N THR A 227 15.64 2.37 -4.26
CA THR A 227 16.90 2.06 -4.96
C THR A 227 17.20 0.57 -4.90
N LEU A 228 17.46 -0.04 -6.04
CA LEU A 228 17.90 -1.43 -6.15
C LEU A 228 19.11 -1.56 -7.09
N CYS A 229 19.93 -2.58 -6.84
CA CYS A 229 21.06 -2.92 -7.68
C CYS A 229 20.68 -3.98 -8.72
N ASP A 230 21.34 -3.93 -9.87
CA ASP A 230 21.30 -4.91 -10.96
C ASP A 230 19.83 -5.22 -11.39
N ASN A 231 19.39 -6.48 -11.28
CA ASN A 231 18.04 -6.87 -11.65
C ASN A 231 17.00 -6.77 -10.49
N GLY A 232 17.42 -6.19 -9.36
CA GLY A 232 16.55 -6.04 -8.17
C GLY A 232 16.14 -7.36 -7.53
N GLU A 233 16.95 -8.42 -7.66
CA GLU A 233 16.62 -9.73 -7.13
C GLU A 233 16.72 -9.79 -5.60
N SER A 234 15.60 -10.18 -4.98
CA SER A 234 15.52 -10.38 -3.53
C SER A 234 16.14 -11.71 -3.10
N PRO A 235 16.41 -11.93 -1.79
CA PRO A 235 16.86 -13.22 -1.26
C PRO A 235 15.91 -14.39 -1.57
N TRP A 236 14.65 -14.12 -1.86
CA TRP A 236 13.65 -15.11 -2.25
C TRP A 236 13.58 -15.38 -3.76
N GLY A 237 14.46 -14.74 -4.56
CA GLY A 237 14.55 -14.92 -6.00
C GLY A 237 13.56 -14.08 -6.82
N TRP A 238 12.87 -13.13 -6.21
CA TRP A 238 11.99 -12.21 -6.93
C TRP A 238 12.78 -11.02 -7.45
N LYS A 239 12.58 -10.72 -8.71
CA LYS A 239 13.10 -9.52 -9.35
C LYS A 239 12.10 -8.39 -9.17
N GLN A 240 12.62 -7.20 -8.89
CA GLN A 240 11.82 -6.02 -8.59
C GLN A 240 12.39 -4.80 -9.29
N ASN A 241 11.53 -3.83 -9.59
CA ASN A 241 11.92 -2.52 -10.06
C ASN A 241 12.10 -1.55 -8.90
N ALA A 242 12.75 -0.42 -9.16
CA ALA A 242 12.97 0.66 -8.22
C ALA A 242 12.94 2.01 -8.95
N LEU A 243 12.82 3.11 -8.21
CA LEU A 243 12.90 4.46 -8.79
C LEU A 243 14.32 4.76 -9.30
N ILE A 244 15.32 4.21 -8.62
CA ILE A 244 16.73 4.37 -8.98
C ILE A 244 17.34 2.98 -9.17
N HIS A 245 17.82 2.71 -10.36
CA HIS A 245 18.56 1.49 -10.68
C HIS A 245 20.06 1.75 -10.59
N VAL A 246 20.78 0.90 -9.88
CA VAL A 246 22.24 0.96 -9.74
C VAL A 246 22.87 -0.25 -10.43
N ASP A 247 23.70 -0.01 -11.41
CA ASP A 247 24.58 -1.04 -11.98
C ASP A 247 25.79 -1.22 -11.06
N SER A 248 25.89 -2.37 -10.41
CA SER A 248 26.94 -2.66 -9.41
C SER A 248 28.35 -2.76 -10.05
N LYS A 249 28.44 -3.09 -11.35
CA LYS A 249 29.71 -3.26 -12.08
C LYS A 249 30.28 -1.91 -12.50
N THR A 250 29.44 -1.07 -13.09
CA THR A 250 29.86 0.27 -13.57
C THR A 250 29.75 1.34 -12.48
N ARG A 251 29.06 1.05 -11.37
CA ARG A 251 28.73 1.98 -10.26
C ARG A 251 27.99 3.21 -10.76
N THR A 252 27.11 3.02 -11.74
CA THR A 252 26.27 4.10 -12.27
C THR A 252 24.85 3.98 -11.74
N ALA A 253 24.25 5.12 -11.40
CA ALA A 253 22.84 5.22 -10.99
C ALA A 253 22.03 5.81 -12.16
N THR A 254 20.88 5.19 -12.45
CA THR A 254 19.97 5.61 -13.51
C THR A 254 18.57 5.81 -12.94
N LEU A 255 17.94 6.92 -13.27
CA LEU A 255 16.53 7.16 -12.96
C LEU A 255 15.66 6.32 -13.91
N THR A 256 14.74 5.56 -13.37
CA THR A 256 13.90 4.63 -14.11
C THR A 256 12.64 5.32 -14.68
N PRO A 257 11.91 4.69 -15.59
CA PRO A 257 10.60 5.19 -16.02
C PRO A 257 9.61 5.38 -14.87
N GLU A 258 9.67 4.53 -13.83
CA GLU A 258 8.87 4.65 -12.62
C GLU A 258 9.19 5.94 -11.84
N TYR A 259 10.47 6.33 -11.79
CA TYR A 259 10.86 7.62 -11.20
C TYR A 259 10.15 8.78 -11.90
N TYR A 260 10.14 8.78 -13.23
CA TYR A 260 9.48 9.85 -13.99
C TYR A 260 7.96 9.82 -13.78
N ALA A 261 7.33 8.64 -13.72
CA ALA A 261 5.93 8.50 -13.39
C ALA A 261 5.60 9.12 -12.03
N VAL A 262 6.34 8.74 -10.98
CA VAL A 262 6.18 9.30 -9.62
C VAL A 262 6.41 10.81 -9.61
N ARG A 263 7.42 11.31 -10.33
CA ARG A 263 7.76 12.73 -10.40
C ARG A 263 6.61 13.59 -10.96
N HIS A 264 5.85 13.09 -11.95
CA HIS A 264 4.69 13.81 -12.47
C HIS A 264 3.63 14.09 -11.42
N TYR A 265 3.53 13.26 -10.38
CA TYR A 265 2.64 13.50 -9.25
C TYR A 265 3.34 14.26 -8.14
N SER A 266 4.48 13.78 -7.64
CA SER A 266 5.13 14.33 -6.45
C SER A 266 5.61 15.78 -6.60
N GLN A 267 5.93 16.21 -7.82
CA GLN A 267 6.36 17.58 -8.09
C GLN A 267 5.19 18.58 -8.12
N PHE A 268 4.00 18.16 -8.52
CA PHE A 268 2.88 19.04 -8.81
C PHE A 268 1.69 18.88 -7.88
N VAL A 269 1.57 17.73 -7.21
CA VAL A 269 0.53 17.47 -6.21
C VAL A 269 1.13 17.73 -4.83
N THR A 270 1.11 19.00 -4.42
CA THR A 270 1.64 19.40 -3.12
C THR A 270 0.71 19.00 -1.97
N PRO A 271 1.23 18.82 -0.74
CA PRO A 271 0.39 18.54 0.43
C PRO A 271 -0.77 19.53 0.57
N GLY A 272 -1.97 19.00 0.82
CA GLY A 272 -3.20 19.80 0.87
C GLY A 272 -3.91 19.97 -0.48
N SER A 273 -3.34 19.46 -1.57
CA SER A 273 -4.05 19.37 -2.87
C SER A 273 -5.26 18.48 -2.77
N ARG A 274 -6.26 18.74 -3.62
CA ARG A 274 -7.51 17.97 -3.67
C ARG A 274 -7.77 17.47 -5.08
N VAL A 275 -8.03 16.17 -5.20
CA VAL A 275 -8.57 15.62 -6.45
C VAL A 275 -9.96 16.20 -6.67
N ILE A 276 -10.18 16.83 -7.83
CA ILE A 276 -11.47 17.44 -8.19
C ILE A 276 -12.19 16.64 -9.25
N ALA A 277 -13.52 16.68 -9.20
CA ALA A 277 -14.34 16.02 -10.19
C ALA A 277 -14.14 16.63 -11.58
N TYR A 278 -14.00 15.79 -12.58
CA TYR A 278 -13.91 16.16 -13.99
C TYR A 278 -14.71 15.17 -14.84
N LYS A 279 -15.02 15.57 -16.07
CA LYS A 279 -15.69 14.70 -17.04
C LYS A 279 -14.67 14.29 -18.11
N PRO A 280 -14.12 13.07 -18.03
CA PRO A 280 -13.26 12.58 -19.09
C PRO A 280 -14.08 12.24 -20.32
N SER A 281 -13.58 12.59 -21.50
CA SER A 281 -14.02 12.04 -22.77
C SER A 281 -13.01 11.06 -23.37
N THR A 282 -11.89 10.84 -22.65
CA THR A 282 -10.86 9.86 -22.98
C THR A 282 -11.17 8.56 -22.25
N GLU A 283 -11.00 7.44 -22.93
CA GLU A 283 -11.19 6.10 -22.39
C GLU A 283 -9.92 5.27 -22.53
N GLY A 284 -9.82 4.20 -21.73
CA GLY A 284 -8.79 3.18 -21.85
C GLY A 284 -7.39 3.67 -21.48
N ARG A 285 -6.50 3.69 -22.46
CA ARG A 285 -5.06 3.91 -22.25
C ARG A 285 -4.64 5.39 -22.15
N THR A 286 -5.54 6.27 -21.73
CA THR A 286 -5.25 7.69 -21.52
C THR A 286 -5.75 8.11 -20.12
N PRO A 287 -5.05 7.66 -19.05
CA PRO A 287 -5.43 8.04 -17.69
C PRO A 287 -5.24 9.55 -17.48
N VAL A 288 -6.15 10.15 -16.74
CA VAL A 288 -6.12 11.57 -16.37
C VAL A 288 -6.42 11.71 -14.89
N LEU A 289 -5.75 12.61 -14.22
CA LEU A 289 -6.07 13.07 -12.87
C LEU A 289 -6.08 14.59 -12.86
N VAL A 290 -7.07 15.18 -12.20
CA VAL A 290 -7.16 16.63 -12.05
C VAL A 290 -7.14 16.97 -10.56
N VAL A 291 -6.22 17.85 -10.16
CA VAL A 291 -6.11 18.30 -8.78
C VAL A 291 -6.20 19.82 -8.69
N GLU A 292 -6.69 20.30 -7.57
CA GLU A 292 -6.61 21.71 -7.15
C GLU A 292 -5.57 21.81 -6.02
N THR A 293 -4.55 22.65 -6.22
CA THR A 293 -3.54 22.89 -5.19
C THR A 293 -4.09 23.80 -4.08
N PRO A 294 -3.40 23.93 -2.93
CA PRO A 294 -3.77 24.89 -1.88
C PRO A 294 -3.88 26.33 -2.39
N GLU A 295 -3.08 26.70 -3.40
CA GLU A 295 -3.09 28.01 -4.06
C GLU A 295 -4.22 28.17 -5.09
N LYS A 296 -5.16 27.20 -5.14
CA LYS A 296 -6.30 27.17 -6.07
C LYS A 296 -5.94 27.01 -7.54
N LYS A 297 -4.72 26.66 -7.86
CA LYS A 297 -4.32 26.31 -9.22
C LYS A 297 -4.83 24.91 -9.59
N LYS A 298 -5.17 24.74 -10.86
CA LYS A 298 -5.53 23.44 -11.40
C LYS A 298 -4.30 22.79 -12.03
N VAL A 299 -4.08 21.53 -11.70
CA VAL A 299 -3.06 20.68 -12.30
C VAL A 299 -3.75 19.50 -12.95
N VAL A 300 -3.45 19.25 -14.22
CA VAL A 300 -3.91 18.10 -14.97
C VAL A 300 -2.73 17.20 -15.26
N ILE A 301 -2.78 15.96 -14.78
CA ILE A 301 -1.76 14.94 -15.01
C ILE A 301 -2.37 13.90 -15.94
N ALA A 302 -1.78 13.69 -17.12
CA ALA A 302 -2.32 12.85 -18.18
C ALA A 302 -1.27 11.93 -18.78
N GLY A 303 -1.59 10.65 -18.95
CA GLY A 303 -0.76 9.68 -19.67
C GLY A 303 -1.33 9.38 -21.05
N ASN A 304 -0.48 9.08 -22.02
CA ASN A 304 -0.87 8.46 -23.27
C ASN A 304 -0.11 7.14 -23.43
N PHE A 305 -0.78 6.01 -23.21
CA PHE A 305 -0.22 4.66 -23.30
C PHE A 305 -0.52 3.97 -24.64
N ASN A 306 -0.98 4.76 -25.62
CA ASN A 306 -1.24 4.28 -26.97
C ASN A 306 0.02 4.39 -27.82
N ASN A 307 0.10 3.58 -28.89
CA ASN A 307 1.16 3.63 -29.89
C ASN A 307 1.04 4.85 -30.82
N GLU A 308 -0.03 5.64 -30.67
CA GLU A 308 -0.31 6.81 -31.52
C GLU A 308 -0.47 8.06 -30.65
N ALA A 309 -0.17 9.22 -31.22
CA ALA A 309 -0.40 10.50 -30.59
C ALA A 309 -1.92 10.71 -30.35
N LYS A 310 -2.27 11.30 -29.20
CA LYS A 310 -3.63 11.62 -28.84
C LYS A 310 -3.84 13.12 -28.72
N LYS A 311 -4.74 13.66 -29.51
CA LYS A 311 -5.21 15.04 -29.34
C LYS A 311 -6.27 15.07 -28.25
N ILE A 312 -6.04 15.88 -27.24
CA ILE A 312 -6.99 16.12 -26.16
C ILE A 312 -7.28 17.63 -26.03
N THR A 313 -8.44 17.96 -25.54
CA THR A 313 -8.81 19.32 -25.17
C THR A 313 -9.06 19.39 -23.69
N LEU A 314 -8.26 20.18 -22.98
CA LEU A 314 -8.50 20.49 -21.57
C LEU A 314 -9.40 21.72 -21.51
N LYS A 315 -10.55 21.59 -20.83
CA LYS A 315 -11.52 22.68 -20.65
C LYS A 315 -11.56 23.09 -19.17
N LEU A 316 -11.29 24.34 -18.90
CA LEU A 316 -11.39 24.93 -17.58
C LEU A 316 -12.28 26.19 -17.64
N GLY A 317 -13.52 26.05 -17.20
CA GLY A 317 -14.53 27.11 -17.38
C GLY A 317 -14.74 27.41 -18.86
N ASN A 318 -14.45 28.66 -19.26
CA ASN A 318 -14.53 29.11 -20.65
C ASN A 318 -13.19 29.08 -21.40
N ARG A 319 -12.13 28.61 -20.76
CA ARG A 319 -10.81 28.45 -21.37
C ARG A 319 -10.61 27.04 -21.92
N TYR A 320 -9.90 26.94 -23.01
CA TYR A 320 -9.60 25.67 -23.70
C TYR A 320 -8.11 25.61 -24.02
N LEU A 321 -7.51 24.45 -23.79
CA LEU A 321 -6.16 24.13 -24.21
C LEU A 321 -6.19 22.87 -25.05
N ASN A 322 -5.84 22.99 -26.34
CA ASN A 322 -5.69 21.84 -27.22
C ASN A 322 -4.23 21.40 -27.20
N VAL A 323 -3.99 20.14 -26.87
CA VAL A 323 -2.66 19.55 -26.79
C VAL A 323 -2.62 18.21 -27.49
N GLU A 324 -1.45 17.84 -27.97
CA GLU A 324 -1.18 16.53 -28.51
C GLU A 324 -0.23 15.78 -27.57
N LEU A 325 -0.72 14.69 -27.01
CA LEU A 325 0.07 13.80 -26.16
C LEU A 325 0.79 12.81 -27.06
N GLN A 326 2.10 12.80 -27.00
CA GLN A 326 2.91 11.85 -27.77
C GLN A 326 2.66 10.39 -27.35
N PRO A 327 2.89 9.40 -28.22
CA PRO A 327 2.81 7.99 -27.84
C PRO A 327 3.68 7.71 -26.60
N HIS A 328 3.20 6.85 -25.71
CA HIS A 328 3.94 6.40 -24.53
C HIS A 328 4.53 7.57 -23.71
N SER A 329 3.69 8.55 -23.34
CA SER A 329 4.16 9.77 -22.66
C SER A 329 3.39 10.06 -21.36
N PHE A 330 4.09 10.70 -20.41
CA PHE A 330 3.52 11.32 -19.23
C PHE A 330 3.54 12.84 -19.41
N ASN A 331 2.45 13.50 -19.02
CA ASN A 331 2.27 14.92 -19.26
C ASN A 331 1.63 15.59 -18.04
N THR A 332 2.10 16.78 -17.69
CA THR A 332 1.50 17.61 -16.65
C THR A 332 1.26 19.02 -17.18
N PHE A 333 0.07 19.53 -16.91
CA PHE A 333 -0.37 20.87 -17.28
C PHE A 333 -0.78 21.61 -16.01
N GLU A 334 -0.15 22.75 -15.77
CA GLU A 334 -0.43 23.61 -14.61
C GLU A 334 -1.08 24.92 -15.06
N GLU A 335 -2.14 25.33 -14.35
CA GLU A 335 -2.77 26.65 -14.55
C GLU A 335 -1.80 27.74 -14.07
N LYS A 336 -1.50 28.72 -14.95
CA LYS A 336 -0.67 29.88 -14.59
C LYS A 336 -1.48 30.95 -13.90
#